data_31b5764838771765893ce645c68dd670
#
_entry.id   31b5764838771765893ce645c68dd670
#
_cell.length_a   1.000
_cell.length_b   1.000
_cell.length_c   1.000
_cell.angle_alpha   90.00
_cell.angle_beta   90.00
_cell.angle_gamma   90.00
#
_symmetry.space_group_name_H-M   'P 1'
#
loop_
_entity.id
_entity.type
_entity.pdbx_description
1 polymer ?
#
loop_
_entity_poly.entity_id
_entity_poly.type
_entity_poly.pdbx_seq_one_letter_code
_entity_poly.pdbx_strand_id
1 'polypeptide(L)'
;MDKTNFALRRRAWGGMMRALMVLCAVLTCVLAVFLIAYVLVKGVPNLSWELLRTKPSYLDGTIGILPDIISTVCMVLTTLLVVLPVGVCAAVYLTEYARNRRLVAAIEYTAETLSGIPSIIYGLVGQMFFCQFLGMKKSLIAGAMTLVIMNLPTIMRTTQESLKTGPQSYREGAFGLGAGKWRTIRTVVLPGCVDGVITGCILAVGRILGETAALLYTAGFAHTLYNTLGETLESSGATLSVALYVYAKEQGEFDVAFAIATILMVLALLINLAAGLTGRYFKKRRSL
;
A
#
# COMPACT_ATOMS: atom_id res chain seq x y z
N MET A 1 -6.00 57.08 7.75
CA MET A 1 -6.26 55.66 8.16
C MET A 1 -4.91 54.97 8.30
N ASP A 2 -4.59 54.58 9.53
CA ASP A 2 -3.23 54.24 9.99
C ASP A 2 -2.67 52.99 9.35
N LYS A 3 -1.60 53.11 8.59
CA LYS A 3 -0.82 52.00 8.03
C LYS A 3 -0.29 51.04 9.12
N THR A 4 -0.07 51.57 10.32
CA THR A 4 0.38 50.82 11.51
C THR A 4 -0.70 49.84 12.04
N ASN A 5 -1.95 50.26 12.11
CA ASN A 5 -3.07 49.40 12.54
C ASN A 5 -3.34 48.25 11.55
N PHE A 6 -3.15 48.48 10.27
CA PHE A 6 -3.29 47.45 9.23
C PHE A 6 -2.18 46.38 9.32
N ALA A 7 -0.94 46.84 9.58
CA ALA A 7 0.20 45.93 9.75
C ALA A 7 0.08 45.06 11.03
N LEU A 8 -0.39 45.64 12.14
CA LEU A 8 -0.65 44.94 13.40
C LEU A 8 -1.75 43.89 13.23
N ARG A 9 -2.87 44.25 12.59
CA ARG A 9 -3.99 43.34 12.33
C ARG A 9 -3.57 42.17 11.41
N ARG A 10 -2.72 42.42 10.40
CA ARG A 10 -2.17 41.37 9.53
C ARG A 10 -1.21 40.45 10.26
N ARG A 11 -0.38 40.97 11.19
CA ARG A 11 0.48 40.14 12.05
C ARG A 11 -0.29 39.31 13.03
N ALA A 12 -1.31 39.88 13.68
CA ALA A 12 -2.21 39.14 14.60
C ALA A 12 -2.97 38.02 13.88
N TRP A 13 -3.51 38.32 12.68
CA TRP A 13 -4.16 37.32 11.83
C TRP A 13 -3.21 36.21 11.38
N GLY A 14 -1.99 36.59 10.97
CA GLY A 14 -0.94 35.60 10.61
C GLY A 14 -0.49 34.74 11.81
N GLY A 15 -0.41 35.33 13.00
CA GLY A 15 -0.13 34.61 14.24
C GLY A 15 -1.24 33.63 14.61
N MET A 16 -2.50 34.07 14.52
CA MET A 16 -3.66 33.21 14.77
C MET A 16 -3.74 32.04 13.81
N MET A 17 -3.53 32.27 12.49
CA MET A 17 -3.52 31.19 11.49
C MET A 17 -2.39 30.21 11.75
N ARG A 18 -1.19 30.68 12.12
CA ARG A 18 -0.06 29.81 12.46
C ARG A 18 -0.36 28.97 13.70
N ALA A 19 -0.94 29.59 14.75
CA ALA A 19 -1.35 28.87 15.97
C ALA A 19 -2.38 27.80 15.66
N LEU A 20 -3.39 28.10 14.82
CA LEU A 20 -4.40 27.13 14.38
C LEU A 20 -3.78 25.97 13.62
N MET A 21 -2.87 26.25 12.66
CA MET A 21 -2.18 25.17 11.92
C MET A 21 -1.35 24.28 12.84
N VAL A 22 -0.61 24.87 13.80
CA VAL A 22 0.16 24.10 14.78
C VAL A 22 -0.76 23.28 15.68
N LEU A 23 -1.87 23.85 16.14
CA LEU A 23 -2.85 23.12 16.95
C LEU A 23 -3.41 21.92 16.21
N CYS A 24 -3.82 22.09 14.95
CA CYS A 24 -4.31 20.97 14.11
C CYS A 24 -3.24 19.89 13.91
N ALA A 25 -2.00 20.29 13.65
CA ALA A 25 -0.89 19.34 13.49
C ALA A 25 -0.63 18.56 14.79
N VAL A 26 -0.58 19.25 15.94
CA VAL A 26 -0.40 18.61 17.25
C VAL A 26 -1.57 17.66 17.57
N LEU A 27 -2.81 18.09 17.34
CA LEU A 27 -3.98 17.26 17.57
C LEU A 27 -3.94 15.97 16.73
N THR A 28 -3.57 16.07 15.45
CA THR A 28 -3.44 14.90 14.57
C THR A 28 -2.34 13.95 15.05
N CYS A 29 -1.19 14.48 15.45
CA CYS A 29 -0.09 13.67 15.99
C CYS A 29 -0.49 12.98 17.30
N VAL A 30 -1.13 13.72 18.22
CA VAL A 30 -1.60 13.17 19.51
C VAL A 30 -2.62 12.06 19.27
N LEU A 31 -3.59 12.28 18.38
CA LEU A 31 -4.58 11.26 18.03
C LEU A 31 -3.93 10.00 17.46
N ALA A 32 -3.00 10.16 16.54
CA ALA A 32 -2.28 9.02 15.93
C ALA A 32 -1.49 8.23 16.99
N VAL A 33 -0.73 8.93 17.85
CA VAL A 33 0.04 8.30 18.94
C VAL A 33 -0.91 7.61 19.93
N PHE A 34 -2.02 8.25 20.29
CA PHE A 34 -3.03 7.68 21.18
C PHE A 34 -3.62 6.38 20.61
N LEU A 35 -4.01 6.36 19.33
CA LEU A 35 -4.56 5.15 18.70
C LEU A 35 -3.54 4.01 18.66
N ILE A 36 -2.29 4.31 18.30
CA ILE A 36 -1.21 3.33 18.31
C ILE A 36 -0.98 2.78 19.73
N ALA A 37 -0.87 3.66 20.71
CA ALA A 37 -0.66 3.27 22.10
C ALA A 37 -1.84 2.44 22.63
N TYR A 38 -3.08 2.83 22.31
CA TYR A 38 -4.27 2.11 22.72
C TYR A 38 -4.31 0.68 22.18
N VAL A 39 -4.01 0.50 20.87
CA VAL A 39 -3.94 -0.83 20.25
C VAL A 39 -2.84 -1.67 20.90
N LEU A 40 -1.66 -1.10 21.14
CA LEU A 40 -0.55 -1.81 21.79
C LEU A 40 -0.87 -2.21 23.22
N VAL A 41 -1.41 -1.30 24.03
CA VAL A 41 -1.75 -1.57 25.45
C VAL A 41 -2.81 -2.66 25.57
N LYS A 42 -3.76 -2.71 24.65
CA LYS A 42 -4.82 -3.73 24.64
C LYS A 42 -4.38 -5.02 23.98
N GLY A 43 -3.52 -4.98 22.95
CA GLY A 43 -3.17 -6.15 22.17
C GLY A 43 -1.94 -6.90 22.67
N VAL A 44 -0.92 -6.21 23.22
CA VAL A 44 0.30 -6.88 23.71
C VAL A 44 0.06 -7.92 24.81
N PRO A 45 -0.81 -7.69 25.81
CA PRO A 45 -1.12 -8.69 26.83
C PRO A 45 -1.74 -9.98 26.28
N ASN A 46 -2.45 -9.88 25.15
CA ASN A 46 -3.14 -11.00 24.51
C ASN A 46 -2.29 -11.72 23.44
N LEU A 47 -1.04 -11.28 23.25
CA LEU A 47 -0.07 -11.95 22.39
C LEU A 47 0.50 -13.18 23.09
N SER A 48 0.07 -14.36 22.70
CA SER A 48 0.70 -15.62 23.10
C SER A 48 1.53 -16.21 21.96
N TRP A 49 2.58 -16.93 22.31
CA TRP A 49 3.39 -17.66 21.32
C TRP A 49 2.58 -18.77 20.63
N GLU A 50 1.59 -19.29 21.34
CA GLU A 50 0.63 -20.24 20.85
C GLU A 50 -0.25 -19.65 19.74
N LEU A 51 -0.81 -18.46 19.95
CA LEU A 51 -1.62 -17.72 18.95
C LEU A 51 -0.87 -17.56 17.62
N LEU A 52 0.44 -17.30 17.66
CA LEU A 52 1.26 -17.08 16.47
C LEU A 52 1.60 -18.36 15.70
N ARG A 53 1.67 -19.52 16.37
CA ARG A 53 2.15 -20.78 15.79
C ARG A 53 1.09 -21.82 15.52
N THR A 54 -0.07 -21.68 16.15
CA THR A 54 -1.15 -22.67 15.99
C THR A 54 -2.03 -22.35 14.79
N LYS A 55 -2.65 -23.40 14.31
CA LYS A 55 -3.77 -23.33 13.36
C LYS A 55 -5.06 -23.22 14.19
N PRO A 56 -6.06 -22.45 13.73
CA PRO A 56 -7.34 -22.46 14.39
C PRO A 56 -7.98 -23.84 14.27
N SER A 57 -8.45 -24.39 15.39
CA SER A 57 -9.17 -25.66 15.46
C SER A 57 -10.46 -25.45 16.23
N TYR A 58 -11.58 -25.63 15.54
CA TYR A 58 -12.90 -25.58 16.18
C TYR A 58 -13.13 -26.76 17.12
N LEU A 59 -12.44 -27.89 16.90
CA LEU A 59 -12.58 -29.09 17.72
C LEU A 59 -11.88 -28.95 19.07
N ASP A 60 -10.72 -28.30 19.08
CA ASP A 60 -9.89 -28.13 20.27
C ASP A 60 -10.10 -26.76 20.93
N GLY A 61 -10.96 -25.91 20.36
CA GLY A 61 -11.18 -24.53 20.83
C GLY A 61 -9.92 -23.65 20.76
N THR A 62 -8.92 -24.03 19.96
CA THR A 62 -7.67 -23.26 19.84
C THR A 62 -7.82 -22.17 18.78
N ILE A 63 -7.44 -20.96 19.17
CA ILE A 63 -7.39 -19.81 18.28
C ILE A 63 -5.94 -19.66 17.80
N GLY A 64 -5.73 -19.70 16.49
CA GLY A 64 -4.42 -19.53 15.89
C GLY A 64 -4.49 -18.68 14.63
N ILE A 65 -3.48 -17.86 14.37
CA ILE A 65 -3.45 -16.90 13.25
C ILE A 65 -2.29 -17.14 12.27
N LEU A 66 -1.58 -18.27 12.42
CA LEU A 66 -0.48 -18.62 11.52
C LEU A 66 -0.88 -18.63 10.04
N PRO A 67 -2.04 -19.23 9.65
CA PRO A 67 -2.49 -19.20 8.27
C PRO A 67 -2.70 -17.78 7.74
N ASP A 68 -3.26 -16.89 8.58
CA ASP A 68 -3.57 -15.51 8.21
C ASP A 68 -2.31 -14.66 8.01
N ILE A 69 -1.26 -14.92 8.81
CA ILE A 69 0.06 -14.30 8.63
C ILE A 69 0.66 -14.71 7.28
N ILE A 70 0.66 -16.01 6.97
CA ILE A 70 1.19 -16.54 5.71
C ILE A 70 0.39 -15.99 4.53
N SER A 71 -0.93 -16.03 4.60
CA SER A 71 -1.82 -15.48 3.57
C SER A 71 -1.57 -13.99 3.33
N THR A 72 -1.34 -13.22 4.41
CA THR A 72 -1.03 -11.79 4.31
C THR A 72 0.29 -11.55 3.59
N VAL A 73 1.34 -12.28 3.95
CA VAL A 73 2.66 -12.16 3.31
C VAL A 73 2.57 -12.57 1.84
N CYS A 74 1.92 -13.70 1.54
CA CYS A 74 1.68 -14.14 0.16
C CYS A 74 0.90 -13.12 -0.65
N MET A 75 -0.14 -12.52 -0.05
CA MET A 75 -0.96 -11.47 -0.68
C MET A 75 -0.12 -10.25 -1.05
N VAL A 76 0.69 -9.73 -0.11
CA VAL A 76 1.58 -8.58 -0.35
C VAL A 76 2.57 -8.88 -1.46
N LEU A 77 3.26 -10.02 -1.37
CA LEU A 77 4.29 -10.40 -2.34
C LEU A 77 3.70 -10.60 -3.74
N THR A 78 2.60 -11.34 -3.85
CA THR A 78 1.94 -11.61 -5.14
C THR A 78 1.42 -10.32 -5.79
N THR A 79 0.78 -9.46 -5.01
CA THR A 79 0.29 -8.17 -5.51
C THR A 79 1.44 -7.29 -5.98
N LEU A 80 2.51 -7.16 -5.19
CA LEU A 80 3.68 -6.35 -5.56
C LEU A 80 4.41 -6.90 -6.78
N LEU A 81 4.54 -8.23 -6.89
CA LEU A 81 5.21 -8.88 -8.02
C LEU A 81 4.56 -8.50 -9.36
N VAL A 82 3.25 -8.27 -9.37
CA VAL A 82 2.51 -7.91 -10.58
C VAL A 82 2.40 -6.38 -10.73
N VAL A 83 1.99 -5.66 -9.66
CA VAL A 83 1.68 -4.23 -9.77
C VAL A 83 2.92 -3.37 -9.99
N LEU A 84 4.09 -3.76 -9.45
CA LEU A 84 5.32 -2.98 -9.62
C LEU A 84 5.80 -2.95 -11.07
N PRO A 85 6.05 -4.08 -11.75
CA PRO A 85 6.49 -4.02 -13.13
C PRO A 85 5.46 -3.36 -14.04
N VAL A 86 4.17 -3.66 -13.88
CA VAL A 86 3.11 -3.07 -14.70
C VAL A 86 3.00 -1.56 -14.48
N GLY A 87 2.96 -1.11 -13.22
CA GLY A 87 2.85 0.31 -12.88
C GLY A 87 4.06 1.14 -13.27
N VAL A 88 5.28 0.60 -13.05
CA VAL A 88 6.52 1.27 -13.46
C VAL A 88 6.62 1.35 -14.98
N CYS A 89 6.32 0.27 -15.71
CA CYS A 89 6.32 0.27 -17.18
C CYS A 89 5.27 1.25 -17.73
N ALA A 90 4.08 1.30 -17.16
CA ALA A 90 3.04 2.26 -17.53
C ALA A 90 3.51 3.70 -17.31
N ALA A 91 4.11 3.99 -16.14
CA ALA A 91 4.65 5.31 -15.82
C ALA A 91 5.75 5.74 -16.80
N VAL A 92 6.69 4.85 -17.11
CA VAL A 92 7.76 5.09 -18.09
C VAL A 92 7.17 5.34 -19.48
N TYR A 93 6.21 4.52 -19.90
CA TYR A 93 5.56 4.72 -21.20
C TYR A 93 4.88 6.10 -21.28
N LEU A 94 4.08 6.45 -20.30
CA LEU A 94 3.32 7.72 -20.29
C LEU A 94 4.24 8.95 -20.20
N THR A 95 5.36 8.86 -19.50
CA THR A 95 6.27 9.98 -19.29
C THR A 95 7.28 10.13 -20.44
N GLU A 96 7.84 9.03 -20.93
CA GLU A 96 8.96 9.07 -21.86
C GLU A 96 8.58 8.77 -23.32
N TYR A 97 7.59 7.92 -23.57
CA TYR A 97 7.25 7.45 -24.91
C TYR A 97 6.00 8.08 -25.50
N ALA A 98 4.98 8.34 -24.70
CA ALA A 98 3.70 8.80 -25.17
C ALA A 98 3.78 10.22 -25.79
N ARG A 99 3.50 10.32 -27.08
CA ARG A 99 3.49 11.60 -27.82
C ARG A 99 2.15 12.31 -27.79
N ASN A 100 1.07 11.54 -27.67
CA ASN A 100 -0.29 12.10 -27.68
C ASN A 100 -0.68 12.56 -26.28
N ARG A 101 -0.59 13.86 -26.03
CA ARG A 101 -0.95 14.48 -24.74
C ARG A 101 -2.40 14.22 -24.33
N ARG A 102 -3.34 14.08 -25.29
CA ARG A 102 -4.75 13.79 -24.97
C ARG A 102 -4.92 12.37 -24.43
N LEU A 103 -4.21 11.40 -25.00
CA LEU A 103 -4.20 10.02 -24.50
C LEU A 103 -3.61 9.94 -23.09
N VAL A 104 -2.48 10.62 -22.85
CA VAL A 104 -1.85 10.67 -21.53
C VAL A 104 -2.82 11.27 -20.51
N ALA A 105 -3.42 12.41 -20.81
CA ALA A 105 -4.39 13.06 -19.93
C ALA A 105 -5.63 12.18 -19.65
N ALA A 106 -6.12 11.45 -20.64
CA ALA A 106 -7.24 10.53 -20.48
C ALA A 106 -6.89 9.37 -19.54
N ILE A 107 -5.69 8.79 -19.69
CA ILE A 107 -5.22 7.69 -18.82
C ILE A 107 -4.98 8.19 -17.38
N GLU A 108 -4.33 9.35 -17.22
CA GLU A 108 -4.10 9.96 -15.90
C GLU A 108 -5.45 10.27 -15.21
N TYR A 109 -6.41 10.84 -15.92
CA TYR A 109 -7.75 11.10 -15.39
C TYR A 109 -8.49 9.82 -14.99
N THR A 110 -8.43 8.77 -15.83
CA THR A 110 -9.04 7.47 -15.52
C THR A 110 -8.40 6.84 -14.28
N ALA A 111 -7.07 6.89 -14.18
CA ALA A 111 -6.34 6.39 -13.01
C ALA A 111 -6.70 7.16 -11.73
N GLU A 112 -6.90 8.49 -11.82
CA GLU A 112 -7.33 9.31 -10.69
C GLU A 112 -8.77 8.96 -10.27
N THR A 113 -9.66 8.77 -11.22
CA THR A 113 -11.04 8.33 -10.97
C THR A 113 -11.08 6.96 -10.30
N LEU A 114 -10.27 6.00 -10.79
CA LEU A 114 -10.12 4.68 -10.17
C LEU A 114 -9.66 4.79 -8.70
N SER A 115 -8.72 5.68 -8.40
CA SER A 115 -8.24 5.86 -7.01
C SER A 115 -9.33 6.34 -6.05
N GLY A 116 -10.38 6.99 -6.54
CA GLY A 116 -11.51 7.50 -5.76
C GLY A 116 -12.61 6.48 -5.51
N ILE A 117 -12.59 5.32 -6.17
CA ILE A 117 -13.63 4.30 -6.00
C ILE A 117 -13.48 3.61 -4.62
N PRO A 118 -14.57 3.47 -3.83
CA PRO A 118 -14.55 2.72 -2.58
C PRO A 118 -14.09 1.27 -2.78
N SER A 119 -13.25 0.76 -1.86
CA SER A 119 -12.66 -0.58 -1.99
C SER A 119 -13.66 -1.72 -2.04
N ILE A 120 -14.82 -1.57 -1.40
CA ILE A 120 -15.91 -2.56 -1.46
C ILE A 120 -16.40 -2.77 -2.90
N ILE A 121 -16.43 -1.73 -3.73
CA ILE A 121 -16.83 -1.84 -5.14
C ILE A 121 -15.79 -2.64 -5.90
N TYR A 122 -14.50 -2.43 -5.64
CA TYR A 122 -13.43 -3.26 -6.20
C TYR A 122 -13.60 -4.74 -5.81
N GLY A 123 -13.99 -5.00 -4.56
CA GLY A 123 -14.28 -6.35 -4.08
C GLY A 123 -15.43 -7.01 -4.83
N LEU A 124 -16.54 -6.31 -5.00
CA LEU A 124 -17.71 -6.82 -5.71
C LEU A 124 -17.40 -7.06 -7.19
N VAL A 125 -16.80 -6.09 -7.87
CA VAL A 125 -16.41 -6.21 -9.29
C VAL A 125 -15.35 -7.30 -9.45
N GLY A 126 -14.36 -7.36 -8.55
CA GLY A 126 -13.34 -8.40 -8.53
C GLY A 126 -13.93 -9.80 -8.34
N GLN A 127 -14.90 -9.95 -7.45
CA GLN A 127 -15.62 -11.21 -7.27
C GLN A 127 -16.39 -11.61 -8.54
N MET A 128 -17.11 -10.70 -9.15
CA MET A 128 -17.85 -10.98 -10.39
C MET A 128 -16.91 -11.34 -11.54
N PHE A 129 -15.80 -10.61 -11.69
CA PHE A 129 -14.87 -10.81 -12.79
C PHE A 129 -13.95 -11.99 -12.57
N PHE A 130 -13.18 -12.00 -11.47
CA PHE A 130 -12.18 -13.05 -11.23
C PHE A 130 -12.81 -14.36 -10.75
N CYS A 131 -13.72 -14.28 -9.76
CA CYS A 131 -14.23 -15.49 -9.16
C CYS A 131 -15.34 -16.15 -9.99
N GLN A 132 -16.25 -15.36 -10.60
CA GLN A 132 -17.38 -15.89 -11.35
C GLN A 132 -17.07 -16.04 -12.85
N PHE A 133 -16.67 -14.93 -13.51
CA PHE A 133 -16.46 -14.93 -14.95
C PHE A 133 -15.23 -15.73 -15.38
N LEU A 134 -14.07 -15.55 -14.69
CA LEU A 134 -12.85 -16.31 -14.95
C LEU A 134 -12.81 -17.68 -14.23
N GLY A 135 -13.77 -17.98 -13.37
CA GLY A 135 -13.86 -19.27 -12.69
C GLY A 135 -12.77 -19.54 -11.64
N MET A 136 -12.03 -18.51 -11.19
CA MET A 136 -10.93 -18.66 -10.22
C MET A 136 -11.42 -19.01 -8.81
N LYS A 137 -12.71 -19.02 -8.54
CA LYS A 137 -13.31 -19.12 -7.21
C LYS A 137 -12.80 -18.02 -6.27
N LYS A 138 -13.22 -18.03 -5.00
CA LYS A 138 -12.61 -17.19 -3.98
C LYS A 138 -11.23 -17.74 -3.66
N SER A 139 -10.19 -16.96 -3.93
CA SER A 139 -8.81 -17.39 -3.78
C SER A 139 -7.88 -16.20 -3.51
N LEU A 140 -6.73 -16.45 -2.91
CA LEU A 140 -5.73 -15.40 -2.68
C LEU A 140 -5.27 -14.75 -4.00
N ILE A 141 -5.19 -15.53 -5.10
CA ILE A 141 -4.87 -15.00 -6.44
C ILE A 141 -5.94 -14.02 -6.92
N ALA A 142 -7.24 -14.35 -6.78
CA ALA A 142 -8.32 -13.43 -7.17
C ALA A 142 -8.29 -12.14 -6.34
N GLY A 143 -8.00 -12.26 -5.04
CA GLY A 143 -7.76 -11.13 -4.16
C GLY A 143 -6.56 -10.28 -4.60
N ALA A 144 -5.43 -10.92 -4.87
CA ALA A 144 -4.20 -10.23 -5.31
C ALA A 144 -4.41 -9.49 -6.63
N MET A 145 -5.09 -10.09 -7.62
CA MET A 145 -5.39 -9.42 -8.90
C MET A 145 -6.33 -8.22 -8.73
N THR A 146 -7.29 -8.32 -7.81
CA THR A 146 -8.14 -7.18 -7.45
C THR A 146 -7.32 -6.05 -6.82
N LEU A 147 -6.42 -6.38 -5.90
CA LEU A 147 -5.50 -5.42 -5.29
C LEU A 147 -4.50 -4.83 -6.29
N VAL A 148 -4.08 -5.59 -7.31
CA VAL A 148 -3.25 -5.06 -8.40
C VAL A 148 -3.96 -3.92 -9.10
N ILE A 149 -5.23 -4.11 -9.51
CA ILE A 149 -6.01 -3.06 -10.19
C ILE A 149 -6.15 -1.84 -9.28
N MET A 150 -6.42 -2.05 -7.98
CA MET A 150 -6.63 -0.99 -7.00
C MET A 150 -5.36 -0.19 -6.69
N ASN A 151 -4.17 -0.83 -6.71
CA ASN A 151 -2.89 -0.18 -6.40
C ASN A 151 -2.13 0.34 -7.63
N LEU A 152 -2.52 -0.10 -8.84
CA LEU A 152 -1.87 0.31 -10.10
C LEU A 152 -1.78 1.82 -10.26
N PRO A 153 -2.86 2.62 -10.03
CA PRO A 153 -2.81 4.07 -10.12
C PRO A 153 -1.77 4.69 -9.17
N THR A 154 -1.66 4.18 -7.96
CA THR A 154 -0.71 4.69 -6.95
C THR A 154 0.74 4.50 -7.40
N ILE A 155 1.11 3.28 -7.82
CA ILE A 155 2.46 2.98 -8.29
C ILE A 155 2.79 3.78 -9.56
N MET A 156 1.85 3.84 -10.50
CA MET A 156 2.03 4.58 -11.74
C MET A 156 2.26 6.07 -11.45
N ARG A 157 1.43 6.70 -10.62
CA ARG A 157 1.49 8.13 -10.32
C ARG A 157 2.77 8.51 -9.57
N THR A 158 3.12 7.80 -8.50
CA THR A 158 4.35 8.08 -7.74
C THR A 158 5.61 7.91 -8.59
N THR A 159 5.61 6.91 -9.48
CA THR A 159 6.71 6.71 -10.43
C THR A 159 6.75 7.83 -11.47
N GLN A 160 5.62 8.25 -12.03
CA GLN A 160 5.55 9.37 -12.98
C GLN A 160 6.03 10.69 -12.36
N GLU A 161 5.59 10.99 -11.14
CA GLU A 161 6.02 12.20 -10.42
C GLU A 161 7.54 12.20 -10.24
N SER A 162 8.13 11.07 -9.85
CA SER A 162 9.57 10.94 -9.71
C SER A 162 10.31 11.03 -11.06
N LEU A 163 9.75 10.50 -12.14
CA LEU A 163 10.30 10.64 -13.49
C LEU A 163 10.28 12.11 -13.97
N LYS A 164 9.24 12.86 -13.65
CA LYS A 164 9.07 14.27 -14.03
C LYS A 164 10.00 15.22 -13.24
N THR A 165 10.37 14.87 -12.01
CA THR A 165 11.27 15.67 -11.15
C THR A 165 12.75 15.51 -11.49
N GLY A 166 13.14 14.48 -12.26
CA GLY A 166 14.52 14.25 -12.68
C GLY A 166 15.05 15.36 -13.61
N PRO A 167 16.30 15.87 -13.41
CA PRO A 167 16.87 16.92 -14.24
C PRO A 167 16.90 16.54 -15.72
N GLN A 168 16.41 17.43 -16.59
CA GLN A 168 16.38 17.19 -18.03
C GLN A 168 17.77 17.12 -18.63
N SER A 169 18.75 17.82 -18.04
CA SER A 169 20.15 17.78 -18.44
C SER A 169 20.77 16.38 -18.45
N TYR A 170 20.31 15.48 -17.60
CA TYR A 170 20.79 14.09 -17.61
C TYR A 170 20.34 13.34 -18.87
N ARG A 171 19.11 13.61 -19.34
CA ARG A 171 18.60 13.05 -20.61
C ARG A 171 19.36 13.62 -21.80
N GLU A 172 19.52 14.93 -21.83
CA GLU A 172 20.24 15.64 -22.90
C GLU A 172 21.70 15.22 -22.97
N GLY A 173 22.38 15.10 -21.82
CA GLY A 173 23.74 14.62 -21.74
C GLY A 173 23.92 13.21 -22.27
N ALA A 174 23.01 12.29 -21.91
CA ALA A 174 23.02 10.91 -22.41
C ALA A 174 22.79 10.85 -23.92
N PHE A 175 21.86 11.64 -24.46
CA PHE A 175 21.61 11.74 -25.89
C PHE A 175 22.81 12.38 -26.63
N GLY A 176 23.44 13.41 -26.05
CA GLY A 176 24.65 14.03 -26.58
C GLY A 176 25.84 13.07 -26.70
N LEU A 177 25.92 12.06 -25.81
CA LEU A 177 26.89 10.97 -25.88
C LEU A 177 26.47 9.83 -26.84
N GLY A 178 25.38 10.00 -27.61
CA GLY A 178 24.90 9.01 -28.59
C GLY A 178 24.09 7.86 -27.97
N ALA A 179 23.65 7.94 -26.69
CA ALA A 179 22.84 6.91 -26.11
C ALA A 179 21.43 6.88 -26.74
N GLY A 180 20.94 5.71 -27.12
CA GLY A 180 19.55 5.53 -27.56
C GLY A 180 18.56 5.71 -26.41
N LYS A 181 17.31 6.01 -26.74
CA LYS A 181 16.24 6.34 -25.76
C LYS A 181 16.07 5.28 -24.66
N TRP A 182 15.98 4.01 -25.04
CA TRP A 182 15.86 2.90 -24.06
C TRP A 182 17.07 2.81 -23.13
N ARG A 183 18.28 2.97 -23.68
CA ARG A 183 19.51 2.96 -22.87
C ARG A 183 19.50 4.12 -21.86
N THR A 184 19.16 5.32 -22.30
CA THR A 184 19.03 6.49 -21.42
C THR A 184 18.02 6.24 -20.29
N ILE A 185 16.84 5.68 -20.61
CA ILE A 185 15.81 5.37 -19.60
C ILE A 185 16.34 4.36 -18.59
N ARG A 186 16.90 3.25 -19.06
CA ARG A 186 17.35 2.16 -18.18
C ARG A 186 18.55 2.52 -17.31
N THR A 187 19.50 3.29 -17.84
CA THR A 187 20.79 3.56 -17.16
C THR A 187 20.83 4.89 -16.41
N VAL A 188 20.04 5.86 -16.81
CA VAL A 188 20.07 7.22 -16.25
C VAL A 188 18.75 7.57 -15.55
N VAL A 189 17.63 7.50 -16.29
CA VAL A 189 16.35 8.01 -15.83
C VAL A 189 15.73 7.11 -14.75
N LEU A 190 15.52 5.82 -15.06
CA LEU A 190 14.88 4.87 -14.15
C LEU A 190 15.65 4.71 -12.84
N PRO A 191 16.98 4.56 -12.88
CA PRO A 191 17.77 4.63 -11.68
C PRO A 191 17.61 5.98 -10.92
N GLY A 192 17.41 7.15 -11.58
CA GLY A 192 17.12 8.46 -10.96
C GLY A 192 15.81 8.48 -10.15
N CYS A 193 14.86 7.59 -10.46
CA CYS A 193 13.50 7.60 -9.93
C CYS A 193 13.23 6.52 -8.88
N VAL A 194 14.25 5.80 -8.42
CA VAL A 194 14.09 4.70 -7.45
C VAL A 194 13.39 5.18 -6.18
N ASP A 195 13.66 6.39 -5.71
CA ASP A 195 13.01 6.96 -4.52
C ASP A 195 11.48 7.03 -4.67
N GLY A 196 10.97 7.41 -5.86
CA GLY A 196 9.53 7.44 -6.13
C GLY A 196 8.90 6.05 -6.24
N VAL A 197 9.61 5.11 -6.85
CA VAL A 197 9.15 3.71 -6.92
C VAL A 197 9.05 3.10 -5.52
N ILE A 198 10.05 3.34 -4.66
CA ILE A 198 10.04 2.86 -3.28
C ILE A 198 8.92 3.51 -2.48
N THR A 199 8.71 4.81 -2.63
CA THR A 199 7.59 5.50 -1.99
C THR A 199 6.26 4.90 -2.43
N GLY A 200 6.09 4.64 -3.73
CA GLY A 200 4.93 3.92 -4.26
C GLY A 200 4.75 2.53 -3.66
N CYS A 201 5.84 1.76 -3.53
CA CYS A 201 5.81 0.46 -2.86
C CYS A 201 5.34 0.57 -1.40
N ILE A 202 5.87 1.50 -0.62
CA ILE A 202 5.50 1.70 0.79
C ILE A 202 4.00 2.04 0.90
N LEU A 203 3.50 2.93 0.06
CA LEU A 203 2.09 3.29 0.04
C LEU A 203 1.20 2.10 -0.37
N ALA A 204 1.62 1.35 -1.39
CA ALA A 204 0.89 0.16 -1.84
C ALA A 204 0.86 -0.93 -0.76
N VAL A 205 1.99 -1.23 -0.10
CA VAL A 205 2.07 -2.19 1.00
C VAL A 205 1.14 -1.80 2.15
N GLY A 206 1.16 -0.53 2.58
CA GLY A 206 0.28 -0.03 3.63
C GLY A 206 -1.20 -0.24 3.27
N ARG A 207 -1.57 0.03 2.02
CA ARG A 207 -2.93 -0.18 1.53
C ARG A 207 -3.30 -1.65 1.45
N ILE A 208 -2.42 -2.52 0.96
CA ILE A 208 -2.65 -3.98 0.86
C ILE A 208 -2.85 -4.59 2.25
N LEU A 209 -2.01 -4.23 3.23
CA LEU A 209 -2.09 -4.74 4.59
C LEU A 209 -3.38 -4.33 5.31
N GLY A 210 -3.88 -3.13 5.06
CA GLY A 210 -5.11 -2.61 5.66
C GLY A 210 -6.39 -2.98 4.91
N GLU A 211 -6.30 -3.60 3.73
CA GLU A 211 -7.47 -3.86 2.91
C GLU A 211 -8.26 -5.06 3.42
N THR A 212 -9.51 -4.80 3.78
CA THR A 212 -10.43 -5.82 4.30
C THR A 212 -11.61 -6.02 3.35
N ALA A 213 -12.25 -4.93 2.95
CA ALA A 213 -13.53 -4.98 2.24
C ALA A 213 -13.43 -5.69 0.89
N ALA A 214 -12.41 -5.35 0.07
CA ALA A 214 -12.22 -6.02 -1.21
C ALA A 214 -11.86 -7.50 -1.05
N LEU A 215 -11.05 -7.84 -0.04
CA LEU A 215 -10.58 -9.20 0.18
C LEU A 215 -11.66 -10.14 0.72
N LEU A 216 -12.60 -9.67 1.51
CA LEU A 216 -13.76 -10.47 1.96
C LEU A 216 -14.53 -11.09 0.79
N TYR A 217 -14.65 -10.34 -0.31
CA TYR A 217 -15.39 -10.79 -1.49
C TYR A 217 -14.54 -11.65 -2.43
N THR A 218 -13.25 -11.40 -2.54
CA THR A 218 -12.38 -12.00 -3.56
C THR A 218 -11.47 -13.10 -3.02
N ALA A 219 -10.80 -12.89 -1.88
CA ALA A 219 -9.93 -13.88 -1.24
C ALA A 219 -10.69 -14.83 -0.30
N GLY A 220 -11.77 -14.33 0.31
CA GLY A 220 -12.54 -15.07 1.29
C GLY A 220 -11.99 -14.94 2.71
N PHE A 221 -12.37 -15.86 3.59
CA PHE A 221 -12.09 -15.79 5.03
C PHE A 221 -11.74 -17.15 5.65
N ALA A 222 -11.21 -18.09 4.85
CA ALA A 222 -10.79 -19.39 5.36
C ALA A 222 -9.46 -19.27 6.11
N HIS A 223 -9.40 -19.83 7.32
CA HIS A 223 -8.20 -19.87 8.17
C HIS A 223 -7.47 -21.20 8.03
N THR A 224 -7.19 -21.63 6.80
CA THR A 224 -6.60 -22.94 6.51
C THR A 224 -5.15 -22.79 6.08
N LEU A 225 -4.27 -23.60 6.65
CA LEU A 225 -2.88 -23.69 6.22
C LEU A 225 -2.74 -24.82 5.19
N TYR A 226 -2.29 -24.47 4.01
CA TYR A 226 -2.01 -25.40 2.92
C TYR A 226 -0.55 -25.81 2.90
N ASN A 227 -0.24 -26.94 2.29
CA ASN A 227 1.11 -27.50 2.31
C ASN A 227 2.01 -26.86 1.25
N THR A 228 1.46 -26.33 0.18
CA THR A 228 2.21 -25.72 -0.92
C THR A 228 1.78 -24.25 -1.15
N LEU A 229 2.73 -23.44 -1.64
CA LEU A 229 2.43 -22.04 -2.00
C LEU A 229 1.38 -21.94 -3.13
N GLY A 230 1.39 -22.90 -4.07
CA GLY A 230 0.39 -22.96 -5.14
C GLY A 230 -1.02 -23.17 -4.59
N GLU A 231 -1.21 -24.18 -3.74
CA GLU A 231 -2.49 -24.43 -3.08
C GLU A 231 -2.95 -23.23 -2.23
N THR A 232 -2.02 -22.59 -1.52
CA THR A 232 -2.32 -21.38 -0.73
C THR A 232 -2.86 -20.27 -1.62
N LEU A 233 -2.27 -20.05 -2.78
CA LEU A 233 -2.68 -18.98 -3.71
C LEU A 233 -4.02 -19.29 -4.41
N GLU A 234 -4.27 -20.53 -4.75
CA GLU A 234 -5.49 -20.98 -5.46
C GLU A 234 -6.68 -21.19 -4.53
N SER A 235 -6.45 -21.21 -3.24
CA SER A 235 -7.47 -21.46 -2.24
C SER A 235 -7.94 -20.20 -1.54
N SER A 236 -9.11 -20.28 -0.91
CA SER A 236 -9.61 -19.20 -0.05
C SER A 236 -8.72 -19.06 1.18
N GLY A 237 -8.35 -17.81 1.50
CA GLY A 237 -7.54 -17.52 2.67
C GLY A 237 -7.84 -16.15 3.26
N ALA A 238 -7.94 -16.07 4.58
CA ALA A 238 -8.05 -14.80 5.28
C ALA A 238 -6.70 -14.13 5.36
N THR A 239 -6.67 -12.81 5.16
CA THR A 239 -5.54 -11.98 5.58
C THR A 239 -5.73 -11.53 7.02
N LEU A 240 -4.67 -11.04 7.67
CA LEU A 240 -4.75 -10.52 9.04
C LEU A 240 -5.81 -9.41 9.20
N SER A 241 -5.99 -8.56 8.19
CA SER A 241 -7.03 -7.51 8.20
C SER A 241 -8.44 -8.11 8.13
N VAL A 242 -8.63 -9.16 7.34
CA VAL A 242 -9.90 -9.90 7.26
C VAL A 242 -10.15 -10.67 8.55
N ALA A 243 -9.13 -11.35 9.09
CA ALA A 243 -9.21 -12.07 10.35
C ALA A 243 -9.57 -11.12 11.51
N LEU A 244 -8.94 -9.96 11.59
CA LEU A 244 -9.27 -8.91 12.56
C LEU A 244 -10.76 -8.53 12.49
N TYR A 245 -11.29 -8.33 11.29
CA TYR A 245 -12.71 -8.02 11.10
C TYR A 245 -13.61 -9.16 11.59
N VAL A 246 -13.31 -10.41 11.21
CA VAL A 246 -14.10 -11.58 11.57
C VAL A 246 -14.10 -11.78 13.09
N TYR A 247 -12.94 -11.78 13.74
CA TYR A 247 -12.84 -11.93 15.20
C TYR A 247 -13.54 -10.80 15.95
N ALA A 248 -13.33 -9.54 15.53
CA ALA A 248 -13.93 -8.39 16.21
C ALA A 248 -15.45 -8.28 15.98
N LYS A 249 -15.91 -8.47 14.74
CA LYS A 249 -17.27 -8.11 14.34
C LYS A 249 -18.23 -9.29 14.34
N GLU A 250 -17.77 -10.47 13.91
CA GLU A 250 -18.62 -11.65 13.76
C GLU A 250 -18.56 -12.56 14.98
N GLN A 251 -17.39 -12.71 15.59
CA GLN A 251 -17.21 -13.59 16.76
C GLN A 251 -17.26 -12.85 18.10
N GLY A 252 -17.04 -11.54 18.13
CA GLY A 252 -17.05 -10.76 19.36
C GLY A 252 -15.80 -10.92 20.23
N GLU A 253 -14.74 -11.59 19.69
CA GLU A 253 -13.47 -11.88 20.35
C GLU A 253 -12.52 -10.66 20.25
N PHE A 254 -12.81 -9.60 21.02
CA PHE A 254 -12.05 -8.35 20.95
C PHE A 254 -10.59 -8.49 21.39
N ASP A 255 -10.29 -9.39 22.34
CA ASP A 255 -8.94 -9.60 22.84
C ASP A 255 -8.02 -10.18 21.73
N VAL A 256 -8.54 -11.14 20.98
CA VAL A 256 -7.88 -11.71 19.80
C VAL A 256 -7.73 -10.67 18.69
N ALA A 257 -8.78 -9.88 18.46
CA ALA A 257 -8.76 -8.81 17.47
C ALA A 257 -7.68 -7.75 17.79
N PHE A 258 -7.52 -7.34 19.03
CA PHE A 258 -6.44 -6.41 19.46
C PHE A 258 -5.05 -7.04 19.30
N ALA A 259 -4.90 -8.34 19.58
CA ALA A 259 -3.65 -9.06 19.32
C ALA A 259 -3.31 -9.06 17.82
N ILE A 260 -4.28 -9.38 16.95
CA ILE A 260 -4.10 -9.35 15.48
C ILE A 260 -3.78 -7.94 15.00
N ALA A 261 -4.46 -6.90 15.51
CA ALA A 261 -4.18 -5.51 15.17
C ALA A 261 -2.73 -5.11 15.52
N THR A 262 -2.23 -5.58 16.67
CA THR A 262 -0.85 -5.34 17.08
C THR A 262 0.13 -6.02 16.13
N ILE A 263 -0.12 -7.26 15.75
CA ILE A 263 0.74 -8.00 14.80
C ILE A 263 0.72 -7.33 13.43
N LEU A 264 -0.45 -6.94 12.94
CA LEU A 264 -0.59 -6.24 11.66
C LEU A 264 0.20 -4.93 11.65
N MET A 265 0.16 -4.17 12.75
CA MET A 265 0.91 -2.93 12.91
C MET A 265 2.42 -3.17 12.94
N VAL A 266 2.89 -4.21 13.66
CA VAL A 266 4.31 -4.59 13.67
C VAL A 266 4.76 -5.07 12.29
N LEU A 267 3.96 -5.88 11.62
CA LEU A 267 4.24 -6.36 10.27
C LEU A 267 4.34 -5.20 9.28
N ALA A 268 3.40 -4.25 9.32
CA ALA A 268 3.42 -3.04 8.50
C ALA A 268 4.69 -2.22 8.75
N LEU A 269 5.07 -2.04 10.02
CA LEU A 269 6.30 -1.33 10.38
C LEU A 269 7.54 -2.03 9.82
N LEU A 270 7.65 -3.35 9.98
CA LEU A 270 8.78 -4.13 9.49
C LEU A 270 8.92 -4.08 7.97
N ILE A 271 7.80 -4.24 7.24
CA ILE A 271 7.82 -4.19 5.78
C ILE A 271 8.18 -2.78 5.29
N ASN A 272 7.63 -1.74 5.90
CA ASN A 272 7.96 -0.35 5.55
C ASN A 272 9.42 -0.01 5.87
N LEU A 273 9.94 -0.51 6.99
CA LEU A 273 11.35 -0.35 7.34
C LEU A 273 12.25 -1.06 6.33
N ALA A 274 11.93 -2.29 5.95
CA ALA A 274 12.67 -3.06 4.94
C ALA A 274 12.66 -2.35 3.58
N ALA A 275 11.51 -1.84 3.13
CA ALA A 275 11.39 -1.06 1.91
C ALA A 275 12.23 0.22 1.96
N GLY A 276 12.19 0.96 3.09
CA GLY A 276 12.98 2.18 3.28
C GLY A 276 14.49 1.91 3.34
N LEU A 277 14.93 0.82 3.98
CA LEU A 277 16.34 0.41 4.02
C LEU A 277 16.84 0.01 2.62
N THR A 278 16.03 -0.73 1.87
CA THR A 278 16.34 -1.10 0.49
C THR A 278 16.55 0.15 -0.37
N GLY A 279 15.68 1.15 -0.22
CA GLY A 279 15.82 2.43 -0.90
C GLY A 279 17.10 3.17 -0.57
N ARG A 280 17.45 3.25 0.70
CA ARG A 280 18.70 3.89 1.16
C ARG A 280 19.94 3.16 0.62
N TYR A 281 19.91 1.82 0.58
CA TYR A 281 21.00 1.01 0.02
C TYR A 281 21.22 1.31 -1.47
N PHE A 282 20.15 1.35 -2.27
CA PHE A 282 20.24 1.69 -3.68
C PHE A 282 20.72 3.14 -3.91
N LYS A 283 20.32 4.08 -3.07
CA LYS A 283 20.78 5.48 -3.15
C LYS A 283 22.26 5.62 -2.83
N LYS A 284 22.76 4.94 -1.78
CA LYS A 284 24.17 5.00 -1.38
C LYS A 284 25.12 4.41 -2.47
N ARG A 285 24.69 3.39 -3.18
CA ARG A 285 25.47 2.79 -4.29
C ARG A 285 25.63 3.71 -5.52
N ARG A 286 24.88 4.79 -5.56
CA ARG A 286 24.90 5.77 -6.66
C ARG A 286 25.73 7.01 -6.37
N SER A 287 25.96 7.32 -5.10
CA SER A 287 26.79 8.45 -4.70
C SER A 287 28.29 8.11 -4.70
N LEU A 288 28.64 6.88 -5.09
CA LEU A 288 29.98 6.38 -5.38
C LEU A 288 30.14 6.18 -6.90
#